data_3958d10da57dad573e42128ac797b4da
#
_entry.id   3958d10da57dad573e42128ac797b4da
#
_cell.length_a   1.000
_cell.length_b   1.000
_cell.length_c   1.000
_cell.angle_alpha   90.00
_cell.angle_beta   90.00
_cell.angle_gamma   90.00
#
_symmetry.space_group_name_H-M   'P 1'
#
loop_
_entity.id
_entity.type
_entity.pdbx_description
1 polymer ?
#
loop_
_entity_poly.entity_id
_entity_poly.type
_entity_poly.pdbx_seq_one_letter_code
_entity_poly.pdbx_strand_id
1 'polypeptide(L)'
;MAYYMTNGEFQAHMKDYYQRTGNRLQFPEMTEYLYNKGFLYDSIPAPDLTDDYDSMSDEEFEKVVDSLPLSLTLYDGAPLAPTVEEADLIPNARDVFVIRHPRYTRPNLHRHNYFEINYVSRGKGTFIF
;
A
#
# COMPACT_ATOMS: atom_id res chain seq x y z
N MET A 1 -10.71 -12.37 -1.59
CA MET A 1 -9.55 -12.88 -2.34
C MET A 1 -8.51 -11.78 -2.40
N ALA A 2 -7.27 -12.10 -2.14
CA ALA A 2 -6.17 -11.14 -2.19
C ALA A 2 -5.52 -11.13 -3.57
N TYR A 3 -5.17 -9.93 -4.03
CA TYR A 3 -4.40 -9.67 -5.22
C TYR A 3 -3.16 -8.86 -4.85
N TYR A 4 -2.25 -8.72 -5.77
CA TYR A 4 -0.95 -8.13 -5.47
C TYR A 4 -0.53 -7.12 -6.53
N MET A 5 0.26 -6.15 -6.10
CA MET A 5 1.15 -5.32 -6.93
C MET A 5 2.28 -4.78 -6.04
N THR A 6 3.30 -4.19 -6.63
CA THR A 6 4.33 -3.54 -5.81
C THR A 6 3.84 -2.20 -5.26
N ASN A 7 4.46 -1.75 -4.16
CA ASN A 7 4.18 -0.42 -3.60
C ASN A 7 4.41 0.68 -4.64
N GLY A 8 5.47 0.58 -5.45
CA GLY A 8 5.79 1.56 -6.49
C GLY A 8 4.72 1.61 -7.59
N GLU A 9 4.25 0.45 -8.06
CA GLU A 9 3.15 0.38 -9.04
C GLU A 9 1.86 0.98 -8.50
N PHE A 10 1.51 0.67 -7.26
CA PHE A 10 0.32 1.23 -6.61
C PHE A 10 0.39 2.75 -6.52
N GLN A 11 1.52 3.31 -6.09
CA GLN A 11 1.74 4.75 -6.06
C GLN A 11 1.63 5.39 -7.45
N ALA A 12 2.20 4.76 -8.46
CA ALA A 12 2.16 5.25 -9.83
C ALA A 12 0.73 5.28 -10.39
N HIS A 13 -0.06 4.24 -10.16
CA HIS A 13 -1.47 4.19 -10.58
C HIS A 13 -2.33 5.23 -9.86
N MET A 14 -2.14 5.45 -8.57
CA MET A 14 -2.87 6.47 -7.83
C MET A 14 -2.53 7.88 -8.30
N LYS A 15 -1.26 8.14 -8.56
CA LYS A 15 -0.80 9.42 -9.13
C LYS A 15 -1.40 9.65 -10.50
N ASP A 16 -1.38 8.66 -11.38
CA ASP A 16 -1.97 8.73 -12.71
C ASP A 16 -3.47 9.01 -12.65
N TYR A 17 -4.20 8.28 -11.82
CA TYR A 17 -5.63 8.51 -11.61
C TYR A 17 -5.92 9.95 -11.17
N TYR A 18 -5.18 10.47 -10.20
CA TYR A 18 -5.31 11.84 -9.73
C TYR A 18 -5.01 12.86 -10.83
N GLN A 19 -3.95 12.64 -11.61
CA GLN A 19 -3.56 13.55 -12.70
C GLN A 19 -4.62 13.59 -13.82
N ARG A 20 -5.25 12.45 -14.12
CA ARG A 20 -6.29 12.37 -15.16
C ARG A 20 -7.65 12.89 -14.73
N THR A 21 -8.03 12.68 -13.48
CA THR A 21 -9.40 12.94 -12.99
C THR A 21 -9.51 14.14 -12.05
N GLY A 22 -8.42 14.56 -11.42
CA GLY A 22 -8.42 15.53 -10.32
C GLY A 22 -8.99 14.98 -9.01
N ASN A 23 -9.40 13.70 -8.97
CA ASN A 23 -10.02 13.06 -7.82
C ASN A 23 -9.08 12.09 -7.12
N ARG A 24 -9.35 11.85 -5.83
CA ARG A 24 -8.65 10.85 -5.03
C ARG A 24 -9.65 9.79 -4.60
N LEU A 25 -9.26 8.53 -4.74
CA LEU A 25 -10.04 7.39 -4.25
C LEU A 25 -9.58 7.00 -2.85
N GLN A 26 -10.47 6.42 -2.07
CA GLN A 26 -10.10 5.68 -0.86
C GLN A 26 -9.39 4.38 -1.26
N PHE A 27 -8.64 3.81 -0.34
CA PHE A 27 -7.88 2.58 -0.60
C PHE A 27 -8.74 1.42 -1.14
N PRO A 28 -9.91 1.11 -0.57
CA PRO A 28 -10.79 0.06 -1.10
C PRO A 28 -11.31 0.38 -2.52
N GLU A 29 -11.67 1.63 -2.77
CA GLU A 29 -12.13 2.09 -4.10
C GLU A 29 -11.02 1.95 -5.15
N MET A 30 -9.78 2.26 -4.76
CA MET A 30 -8.62 2.11 -5.65
C MET A 30 -8.34 0.63 -5.95
N THR A 31 -8.45 -0.24 -4.96
CA THR A 31 -8.31 -1.68 -5.15
C THR A 31 -9.31 -2.21 -6.17
N GLU A 32 -10.58 -1.84 -6.03
CA GLU A 32 -11.64 -2.22 -6.97
C GLU A 32 -11.37 -1.66 -8.38
N TYR A 33 -10.96 -0.42 -8.47
CA TYR A 33 -10.59 0.23 -9.74
C TYR A 33 -9.46 -0.54 -10.44
N LEU A 34 -8.39 -0.86 -9.72
CA LEU A 34 -7.23 -1.58 -10.26
C LEU A 34 -7.60 -3.00 -10.70
N TYR A 35 -8.44 -3.67 -9.92
CA TYR A 35 -8.97 -4.99 -10.27
C TYR A 35 -9.76 -4.95 -11.58
N ASN A 36 -10.70 -4.03 -11.69
CA ASN A 36 -11.54 -3.87 -12.86
C ASN A 36 -10.75 -3.49 -14.14
N LYS A 37 -9.59 -2.86 -13.95
CA LYS A 37 -8.66 -2.54 -15.05
C LYS A 37 -7.72 -3.69 -15.42
N GLY A 38 -7.70 -4.76 -14.64
CA GLY A 38 -6.81 -5.89 -14.87
C GLY A 38 -5.34 -5.60 -14.54
N PHE A 39 -5.06 -4.68 -13.61
CA PHE A 39 -3.70 -4.31 -13.22
C PHE A 39 -3.16 -5.10 -12.04
N LEU A 40 -3.98 -5.91 -11.40
CA LEU A 40 -3.57 -6.70 -10.25
C LEU A 40 -3.04 -8.07 -10.66
N TYR A 41 -2.09 -8.58 -9.89
CA TYR A 41 -1.50 -9.90 -10.05
C TYR A 41 -2.08 -10.88 -9.04
N ASP A 42 -2.21 -12.13 -9.43
CA ASP A 42 -2.62 -13.22 -8.53
C ASP A 42 -1.49 -13.60 -7.55
N SER A 43 -0.25 -13.35 -7.95
CA SER A 43 0.92 -13.57 -7.12
C SER A 43 2.09 -12.69 -7.55
N ILE A 44 2.98 -12.35 -6.63
CA ILE A 44 4.24 -11.65 -6.89
C ILE A 44 5.38 -12.44 -6.23
N PRO A 45 6.51 -12.64 -6.92
CA PRO A 45 7.70 -13.23 -6.32
C PRO A 45 8.16 -12.40 -5.11
N ALA A 46 8.63 -13.07 -4.07
CA ALA A 46 9.28 -12.37 -2.96
C ALA A 46 10.52 -11.64 -3.48
N PRO A 47 10.70 -10.35 -3.16
CA PRO A 47 11.88 -9.62 -3.57
C PRO A 47 13.13 -10.14 -2.87
N ASP A 48 14.27 -10.10 -3.56
CA ASP A 48 15.57 -10.29 -2.93
C ASP A 48 15.86 -9.09 -2.03
N LEU A 49 15.83 -9.33 -0.73
CA LEU A 49 16.16 -8.31 0.26
C LEU A 49 17.59 -8.53 0.76
N THR A 50 18.36 -7.45 0.82
CA THR A 50 19.65 -7.45 1.51
C THR A 50 19.46 -7.15 2.99
N ASP A 51 20.37 -7.61 3.83
CA ASP A 51 20.40 -7.26 5.25
C ASP A 51 21.20 -5.98 5.52
N ASP A 52 21.82 -5.38 4.50
CA ASP A 52 22.69 -4.21 4.62
C ASP A 52 21.93 -2.91 4.30
N TYR A 53 20.93 -2.60 5.13
CA TYR A 53 20.17 -1.35 5.00
C TYR A 53 20.92 -0.12 5.52
N ASP A 54 21.87 -0.31 6.42
CA ASP A 54 22.61 0.79 7.06
C ASP A 54 23.52 1.54 6.07
N SER A 55 23.95 0.89 5.00
CA SER A 55 24.80 1.47 3.96
C SER A 55 24.02 2.14 2.82
N MET A 56 22.69 2.02 2.79
CA MET A 56 21.85 2.56 1.74
C MET A 56 21.62 4.06 1.90
N SER A 57 21.61 4.77 0.76
CA SER A 57 21.03 6.11 0.70
C SER A 57 19.51 6.08 0.83
N ASP A 58 18.90 7.22 1.14
CA ASP A 58 17.43 7.33 1.21
C ASP A 58 16.76 6.94 -0.12
N GLU A 59 17.38 7.30 -1.25
CA GLU A 59 16.87 6.94 -2.58
C GLU A 59 16.95 5.43 -2.85
N GLU A 60 18.01 4.77 -2.41
CA GLU A 60 18.16 3.32 -2.53
C GLU A 60 17.14 2.60 -1.66
N PHE A 61 16.93 3.06 -0.42
CA PHE A 61 15.93 2.52 0.47
C PHE A 61 14.49 2.71 -0.07
N GLU A 62 14.16 3.87 -0.62
CA GLU A 62 12.87 4.10 -1.28
C GLU A 62 12.62 3.12 -2.43
N LYS A 63 13.64 2.79 -3.23
CA LYS A 63 13.52 1.79 -4.29
C LYS A 63 13.24 0.39 -3.74
N VAL A 64 13.86 0.02 -2.64
CA VAL A 64 13.58 -1.25 -1.96
C VAL A 64 12.13 -1.29 -1.51
N VAL A 65 11.63 -0.24 -0.84
CA VAL A 65 10.22 -0.16 -0.40
C VAL A 65 9.27 -0.21 -1.59
N ASP A 66 9.57 0.49 -2.68
CA ASP A 66 8.75 0.48 -3.90
C ASP A 66 8.69 -0.91 -4.56
N SER A 67 9.70 -1.76 -4.36
CA SER A 67 9.73 -3.13 -4.86
C SER A 67 8.96 -4.14 -4.01
N LEU A 68 8.61 -3.78 -2.76
CA LEU A 68 7.89 -4.67 -1.86
C LEU A 68 6.47 -4.92 -2.36
N PRO A 69 5.99 -6.17 -2.29
CA PRO A 69 4.62 -6.49 -2.65
C PRO A 69 3.64 -5.89 -1.64
N LEU A 70 2.53 -5.41 -2.17
CA LEU A 70 1.37 -4.95 -1.42
C LEU A 70 0.23 -5.93 -1.67
N SER A 71 -0.39 -6.42 -0.62
CA SER A 71 -1.61 -7.24 -0.70
C SER A 71 -2.84 -6.33 -0.75
N LEU A 72 -3.72 -6.61 -1.71
CA LEU A 72 -4.94 -5.84 -1.96
C LEU A 72 -6.14 -6.77 -1.90
N THR A 73 -6.99 -6.60 -0.89
CA THR A 73 -8.18 -7.43 -0.71
C THR A 73 -9.40 -6.73 -1.29
N LEU A 74 -10.15 -7.48 -2.11
CA LEU A 74 -11.46 -7.04 -2.55
C LEU A 74 -12.49 -7.34 -1.45
N TYR A 75 -13.18 -6.31 -1.04
CA TYR A 75 -14.29 -6.42 -0.08
C TYR A 75 -15.60 -6.50 -0.84
N ASP A 76 -16.26 -7.67 -0.81
CA ASP A 76 -17.59 -7.84 -1.38
C ASP A 76 -18.61 -7.01 -0.61
N GLY A 77 -18.96 -5.85 -1.16
CA GLY A 77 -20.12 -5.08 -0.74
C GLY A 77 -20.08 -4.50 0.67
N ALA A 78 -18.95 -4.46 1.33
CA ALA A 78 -18.82 -3.85 2.66
C ALA A 78 -18.62 -2.34 2.55
N PRO A 79 -19.62 -1.54 2.86
CA PRO A 79 -19.39 -0.12 3.06
C PRO A 79 -18.72 0.06 4.42
N LEU A 80 -17.80 0.96 4.52
CA LEU A 80 -17.44 1.65 5.74
C LEU A 80 -16.47 0.93 6.68
N ALA A 81 -15.30 1.47 6.76
CA ALA A 81 -14.31 1.29 7.81
C ALA A 81 -14.13 -0.18 8.26
N PRO A 82 -13.81 -1.09 7.36
CA PRO A 82 -13.52 -2.44 7.77
C PRO A 82 -12.32 -2.44 8.71
N THR A 83 -12.29 -3.40 9.61
CA THR A 83 -11.03 -3.72 10.29
C THR A 83 -10.06 -4.22 9.24
N VAL A 84 -8.91 -3.54 9.11
CA VAL A 84 -7.83 -4.01 8.25
C VAL A 84 -7.05 -5.05 9.05
N GLU A 85 -7.11 -6.28 8.62
CA GLU A 85 -6.36 -7.36 9.25
C GLU A 85 -4.94 -7.42 8.68
N GLU A 86 -4.03 -7.94 9.49
CA GLU A 86 -2.65 -8.15 9.06
C GLU A 86 -2.57 -8.92 7.73
N ALA A 87 -3.38 -9.99 7.59
CA ALA A 87 -3.44 -10.79 6.38
C ALA A 87 -3.87 -10.03 5.12
N ASP A 88 -4.55 -8.90 5.28
CA ASP A 88 -4.98 -8.07 4.14
C ASP A 88 -3.83 -7.28 3.50
N LEU A 89 -2.78 -7.01 4.26
CA LEU A 89 -1.66 -6.18 3.80
C LEU A 89 -0.35 -6.94 3.71
N ILE A 90 -0.17 -7.98 4.51
CA ILE A 90 1.09 -8.71 4.62
C ILE A 90 1.00 -10.01 3.82
N PRO A 91 1.65 -10.10 2.66
CA PRO A 91 1.57 -11.27 1.79
C PRO A 91 2.32 -12.50 2.35
N ASN A 92 3.15 -12.30 3.35
CA ASN A 92 3.93 -13.36 3.99
C ASN A 92 3.88 -13.20 5.51
N ALA A 93 3.91 -14.30 6.24
CA ALA A 93 4.01 -14.31 7.70
C ALA A 93 5.38 -13.76 8.14
N ARG A 94 5.47 -12.47 8.34
CA ARG A 94 6.62 -11.75 8.88
C ARG A 94 6.17 -10.92 10.07
N ASP A 95 7.03 -10.77 11.05
CA ASP A 95 6.75 -9.98 12.25
C ASP A 95 6.72 -8.46 11.97
N VAL A 96 7.38 -8.03 10.90
CA VAL A 96 7.44 -6.61 10.50
C VAL A 96 7.20 -6.48 9.00
N PHE A 97 6.37 -5.53 8.62
CA PHE A 97 6.06 -5.19 7.24
C PHE A 97 6.17 -3.68 7.03
N VAL A 98 6.75 -3.28 5.91
CA VAL A 98 6.93 -1.87 5.56
C VAL A 98 6.14 -1.57 4.30
N ILE A 99 5.27 -0.57 4.38
CA ILE A 99 4.55 -0.04 3.21
C ILE A 99 4.84 1.45 3.07
N ARG A 100 4.79 1.91 1.83
CA ARG A 100 4.81 3.34 1.55
C ARG A 100 3.39 3.90 1.60
N HIS A 101 3.15 4.84 2.51
CA HIS A 101 1.82 5.45 2.63
C HIS A 101 1.43 6.18 1.33
N PRO A 102 0.24 5.91 0.78
CA PRO A 102 -0.17 6.49 -0.49
C PRO A 102 -0.47 7.99 -0.40
N ARG A 103 0.15 8.78 -1.28
CA ARG A 103 -0.01 10.24 -1.32
C ARG A 103 -1.32 10.71 -1.94
N TYR A 104 -1.83 9.96 -2.89
CA TYR A 104 -2.97 10.36 -3.74
C TYR A 104 -4.25 9.61 -3.39
N THR A 105 -4.36 9.12 -2.17
CA THR A 105 -5.59 8.52 -1.66
C THR A 105 -6.39 9.51 -0.83
N ARG A 106 -7.70 9.32 -0.83
CA ARG A 106 -8.60 9.98 0.10
C ARG A 106 -8.58 9.22 1.44
N PRO A 107 -8.44 9.91 2.57
CA PRO A 107 -8.46 9.26 3.87
C PRO A 107 -9.77 8.49 4.10
N ASN A 108 -9.67 7.35 4.76
CA ASN A 108 -10.81 6.62 5.30
C ASN A 108 -10.51 6.21 6.74
N LEU A 109 -11.53 6.26 7.58
CA LEU A 109 -11.41 5.76 8.95
C LEU A 109 -11.45 4.23 8.92
N HIS A 110 -10.50 3.61 9.63
CA HIS A 110 -10.40 2.15 9.72
C HIS A 110 -9.75 1.75 11.05
N ARG A 111 -9.79 0.47 11.34
CA ARG A 111 -9.15 -0.13 12.52
C ARG A 111 -8.16 -1.20 12.07
N HIS A 112 -7.17 -1.45 12.90
CA HIS A 112 -6.18 -2.50 12.69
C HIS A 112 -6.21 -3.51 13.84
N ASN A 113 -5.82 -4.75 13.55
CA ASN A 113 -5.50 -5.76 14.55
C ASN A 113 -3.98 -5.88 14.81
N TYR A 114 -3.21 -4.90 14.33
CA TYR A 114 -1.76 -4.83 14.45
C TYR A 114 -1.30 -3.42 14.84
N PHE A 115 -0.04 -3.30 15.23
CA PHE A 115 0.58 -2.00 15.50
C PHE A 115 1.08 -1.35 14.22
N GLU A 116 0.77 -0.09 14.04
CA GLU A 116 1.26 0.74 12.94
C GLU A 116 2.23 1.79 13.46
N ILE A 117 3.40 1.87 12.83
CA ILE A 117 4.40 2.92 13.11
C ILE A 117 4.57 3.73 11.83
N ASN A 118 4.27 5.02 11.92
CA ASN A 118 4.40 5.93 10.80
C ASN A 118 5.71 6.73 10.90
N TYR A 119 6.55 6.60 9.90
CA TYR A 119 7.78 7.36 9.76
C TYR A 119 7.67 8.35 8.60
N VAL A 120 7.87 9.64 8.88
CA VAL A 120 7.84 10.69 7.86
C VAL A 120 9.26 10.98 7.41
N SER A 121 9.66 10.43 6.28
CA SER A 121 11.00 10.64 5.72
C SER A 121 11.19 12.04 5.15
N ARG A 122 10.14 12.64 4.58
CA ARG A 122 10.15 14.00 4.03
C ARG A 122 8.76 14.64 4.17
N GLY A 123 8.74 15.96 4.41
CA GLY A 123 7.51 16.73 4.47
C GLY A 123 6.81 16.68 5.82
N LYS A 124 5.49 16.76 5.79
CA LYS A 124 4.63 16.80 6.97
C LYS A 124 3.48 15.82 6.82
N GLY A 125 3.05 15.23 7.92
CA GLY A 125 1.87 14.38 8.01
C GLY A 125 0.93 14.85 9.10
N THR A 126 -0.37 14.59 8.92
CA THR A 126 -1.40 14.82 9.93
C THR A 126 -2.15 13.53 10.15
N PHE A 127 -2.32 13.15 11.41
CA PHE A 127 -3.09 11.97 11.81
C PHE A 127 -4.33 12.43 12.59
N ILE A 128 -5.45 11.74 12.33
CA ILE A 128 -6.74 11.98 13.00
C ILE A 128 -7.11 10.67 13.70
N PHE A 129 -7.36 10.76 15.02
CA PHE A 129 -7.74 9.63 15.86
C PHE A 129 -9.21 9.69 16.22
#